data_579b65fe8f3edf30b419829e3a79380f
#
_entry.id   579b65fe8f3edf30b419829e3a79380f
#
_cell.length_a   1.000
_cell.length_b   1.000
_cell.length_c   1.000
_cell.angle_alpha   90.00
_cell.angle_beta   90.00
_cell.angle_gamma   90.00
#
_symmetry.space_group_name_H-M   'P 1'
#
loop_
_entity.id
_entity.type
_entity.pdbx_description
1 polymer ?
#
loop_
_entity_poly.entity_id
_entity_poly.type
_entity_poly.pdbx_seq_one_letter_code
_entity_poly.pdbx_strand_id
1 'polypeptide(L)'
;MAGSGQERARHWRYPELPGVDLLRARFVEKIFVRHTHENFVIAAISDGVEVFHHGGADQYAGPGALALVNPDTPHTGRAGVPEGWRYGAVYPSPELVAEIAAETTTIRGTPGFVSPVLDDPYAAGLVHEVLRAAEEGNALAADTLLRVAVTRLLRLNGGPLPQRGVHT
;
A
#
# COMPACT_ATOMS: atom_id res chain seq x y z
N MET A 1 -7.42 -29.80 13.73
CA MET A 1 -7.81 -28.41 13.97
C MET A 1 -7.05 -27.54 13.00
N ALA A 2 -7.75 -27.00 12.02
CA ALA A 2 -7.18 -25.89 11.29
C ALA A 2 -6.81 -24.84 12.34
N GLY A 3 -5.52 -24.65 12.59
CA GLY A 3 -5.08 -23.60 13.45
C GLY A 3 -5.72 -22.32 12.96
N SER A 4 -6.59 -21.75 13.77
CA SER A 4 -6.98 -20.38 13.58
C SER A 4 -5.66 -19.63 13.41
N GLY A 5 -5.35 -19.26 12.16
CA GLY A 5 -4.17 -18.49 11.91
C GLY A 5 -4.22 -17.30 12.83
N GLN A 6 -3.25 -17.22 13.72
CA GLN A 6 -3.23 -16.13 14.67
C GLN A 6 -3.23 -14.82 13.93
N GLU A 7 -4.19 -13.97 14.23
CA GLU A 7 -4.19 -12.61 13.75
C GLU A 7 -2.97 -11.90 14.35
N ARG A 8 -2.17 -11.31 13.48
CA ARG A 8 -0.96 -10.61 13.86
C ARG A 8 -0.85 -9.32 13.08
N ALA A 9 -0.47 -8.26 13.76
CA ALA A 9 -0.12 -7.01 13.11
C ALA A 9 1.09 -6.42 13.82
N ARG A 10 2.10 -6.09 13.05
CA ARG A 10 3.25 -5.33 13.51
C ARG A 10 3.34 -4.06 12.69
N HIS A 11 3.08 -2.95 13.35
CA HIS A 11 3.20 -1.61 12.79
C HIS A 11 4.41 -0.92 13.41
N TRP A 12 5.28 -0.33 12.57
CA TRP A 12 6.45 0.38 13.09
C TRP A 12 6.89 1.49 12.14
N ARG A 13 7.76 2.34 12.65
CA ARG A 13 8.50 3.33 11.88
C ARG A 13 9.97 3.02 11.96
N TYR A 14 10.66 3.20 10.84
CA TYR A 14 12.11 3.09 10.77
C TYR A 14 12.66 4.52 10.68
N PRO A 15 13.38 5.03 11.72
CA PRO A 15 13.80 6.45 11.75
C PRO A 15 14.63 6.88 10.54
N GLU A 16 15.43 5.97 9.98
CA GLU A 16 16.27 6.23 8.81
C GLU A 16 15.51 6.18 7.48
N LEU A 17 14.20 5.89 7.53
CA LEU A 17 13.27 5.95 6.39
C LEU A 17 12.12 6.91 6.75
N PRO A 18 12.40 8.23 6.80
CA PRO A 18 11.40 9.20 7.23
C PRO A 18 10.23 9.31 6.25
N GLY A 19 9.04 9.61 6.79
CA GLY A 19 7.83 9.81 5.99
C GLY A 19 7.15 8.52 5.54
N VAL A 20 7.50 7.38 6.13
CA VAL A 20 6.93 6.08 5.78
C VAL A 20 6.62 5.28 7.02
N ASP A 21 5.37 4.84 7.16
CA ASP A 21 4.99 3.84 8.15
C ASP A 21 5.06 2.45 7.52
N LEU A 22 5.36 1.44 8.31
CA LEU A 22 5.57 0.07 7.86
C LEU A 22 4.63 -0.87 8.61
N LEU A 23 4.13 -1.90 7.91
CA LEU A 23 3.22 -2.88 8.49
C LEU A 23 3.48 -4.27 7.91
N ARG A 24 3.51 -5.26 8.79
CA ARG A 24 3.30 -6.67 8.45
C ARG A 24 2.08 -7.18 9.18
N ALA A 25 1.16 -7.82 8.48
CA ALA A 25 -0.07 -8.27 9.09
C ALA A 25 -0.57 -9.59 8.49
N ARG A 26 -1.28 -10.31 9.33
CA ARG A 26 -2.13 -11.43 8.95
C ARG A 26 -3.45 -11.31 9.68
N PHE A 27 -4.54 -11.28 8.92
CA PHE A 27 -5.88 -11.19 9.46
C PHE A 27 -6.77 -12.29 8.88
N VAL A 28 -7.68 -12.79 9.70
CA VAL A 28 -8.67 -13.81 9.29
C VAL A 28 -10.08 -13.27 9.50
N GLU A 29 -10.40 -12.81 10.69
CA GLU A 29 -11.72 -12.33 11.06
C GLU A 29 -11.80 -10.81 11.18
N LYS A 30 -10.67 -10.12 11.17
CA LYS A 30 -10.61 -8.67 11.28
C LYS A 30 -11.38 -8.01 10.15
N ILE A 31 -12.25 -7.09 10.53
CA ILE A 31 -12.97 -6.22 9.59
C ILE A 31 -12.56 -4.80 9.89
N PHE A 32 -12.00 -4.13 8.88
CA PHE A 32 -11.73 -2.71 8.94
C PHE A 32 -12.99 -1.98 8.45
N VAL A 33 -13.62 -1.24 9.37
CA VAL A 33 -14.74 -0.38 9.01
C VAL A 33 -14.26 0.76 8.10
N ARG A 34 -15.17 1.42 7.43
CA ARG A 34 -14.86 2.56 6.56
C ARG A 34 -14.03 3.60 7.30
N HIS A 35 -12.85 3.90 6.74
CA HIS A 35 -11.89 4.84 7.30
C HIS A 35 -11.04 5.46 6.20
N THR A 36 -10.25 6.47 6.57
CA THR A 36 -9.28 7.13 5.69
C THR A 36 -7.90 7.14 6.33
N HIS A 37 -6.87 7.30 5.52
CA HIS A 37 -5.50 7.55 5.95
C HIS A 37 -4.99 8.86 5.36
N GLU A 38 -4.10 9.52 6.07
CA GLU A 38 -3.43 10.74 5.56
C GLU A 38 -2.35 10.38 4.53
N ASN A 39 -1.73 9.21 4.67
CA ASN A 39 -0.71 8.71 3.78
C ASN A 39 -1.29 7.79 2.70
N PHE A 40 -0.50 7.52 1.67
CA PHE A 40 -0.82 6.45 0.71
C PHE A 40 -0.82 5.10 1.40
N VAL A 41 -1.63 4.17 0.90
CA VAL A 41 -1.57 2.76 1.27
C VAL A 41 -1.03 1.98 0.07
N ILE A 42 0.05 1.26 0.28
CA ILE A 42 0.65 0.35 -0.70
C ILE A 42 0.80 -1.00 -0.01
N ALA A 43 -0.19 -1.87 -0.19
CA ALA A 43 -0.26 -3.17 0.48
C ALA A 43 -0.02 -4.30 -0.51
N ALA A 44 1.02 -5.08 -0.29
CA ALA A 44 1.39 -6.23 -1.13
C ALA A 44 0.88 -7.52 -0.48
N ILE A 45 -0.03 -8.21 -1.16
CA ILE A 45 -0.63 -9.44 -0.67
C ILE A 45 0.31 -10.62 -0.94
N SER A 46 0.61 -11.41 0.09
CA SER A 46 1.43 -12.62 -0.02
C SER A 46 0.63 -13.91 0.04
N ASP A 47 -0.45 -13.95 0.82
CA ASP A 47 -1.33 -15.11 0.96
C ASP A 47 -2.78 -14.66 1.12
N GLY A 48 -3.69 -15.51 0.66
CA GLY A 48 -5.12 -15.26 0.79
C GLY A 48 -5.63 -14.16 -0.11
N VAL A 49 -6.76 -13.57 0.26
CA VAL A 49 -7.40 -12.50 -0.50
C VAL A 49 -7.91 -11.42 0.45
N GLU A 50 -7.59 -10.17 0.15
CA GLU A 50 -8.23 -9.02 0.75
C GLU A 50 -9.37 -8.55 -0.14
N VAL A 51 -10.53 -8.26 0.48
CA VAL A 51 -11.63 -7.55 -0.16
C VAL A 51 -11.76 -6.19 0.53
N PHE A 52 -11.77 -5.13 -0.27
CA PHE A 52 -11.97 -3.79 0.26
C PHE A 52 -12.92 -2.99 -0.62
N HIS A 53 -13.83 -2.24 0.04
CA HIS A 53 -14.77 -1.38 -0.67
C HIS A 53 -14.10 -0.05 -0.95
N HIS A 54 -14.08 0.34 -2.21
CA HIS A 54 -13.41 1.54 -2.67
C HIS A 54 -14.08 2.02 -3.97
N GLY A 55 -14.39 3.32 -4.02
CA GLY A 55 -14.97 3.91 -5.22
C GLY A 55 -16.34 3.33 -5.60
N GLY A 56 -17.15 2.91 -4.63
CA GLY A 56 -18.49 2.37 -4.86
C GLY A 56 -18.52 0.89 -5.26
N ALA A 57 -17.40 0.17 -5.22
CA ALA A 57 -17.32 -1.24 -5.59
C ALA A 57 -16.39 -2.01 -4.66
N ASP A 58 -16.63 -3.31 -4.53
CA ASP A 58 -15.70 -4.21 -3.86
C ASP A 58 -14.53 -4.52 -4.79
N GLN A 59 -13.33 -4.42 -4.23
CA GLN A 59 -12.08 -4.72 -4.89
C GLN A 59 -11.47 -5.98 -4.27
N TYR A 60 -10.79 -6.78 -5.08
CA TYR A 60 -10.20 -8.06 -4.66
C TYR A 60 -8.70 -8.04 -4.97
N ALA A 61 -7.88 -8.30 -3.96
CA ALA A 61 -6.43 -8.40 -4.12
C ALA A 61 -5.94 -9.73 -3.56
N GLY A 62 -5.35 -10.55 -4.41
CA GLY A 62 -4.76 -11.84 -4.06
C GLY A 62 -3.23 -11.82 -4.09
N PRO A 63 -2.57 -12.98 -3.95
CA PRO A 63 -1.11 -13.06 -3.96
C PRO A 63 -0.49 -12.48 -5.22
N GLY A 64 0.52 -11.63 -5.05
CA GLY A 64 1.18 -10.92 -6.15
C GLY A 64 0.48 -9.64 -6.59
N ALA A 65 -0.69 -9.33 -6.03
CA ALA A 65 -1.38 -8.07 -6.26
C ALA A 65 -1.06 -7.06 -5.15
N LEU A 66 -1.27 -5.79 -5.47
CA LEU A 66 -1.18 -4.70 -4.52
C LEU A 66 -2.55 -4.02 -4.39
N ALA A 67 -2.92 -3.73 -3.16
CA ALA A 67 -4.04 -2.85 -2.85
C ALA A 67 -3.47 -1.44 -2.67
N LEU A 68 -3.99 -0.49 -3.42
CA LEU A 68 -3.47 0.87 -3.55
C LEU A 68 -4.56 1.86 -3.20
N VAL A 69 -4.34 2.65 -2.16
CA VAL A 69 -5.31 3.65 -1.73
C VAL A 69 -4.64 5.02 -1.64
N ASN A 70 -5.24 5.99 -2.30
CA ASN A 70 -4.78 7.37 -2.25
C ASN A 70 -5.10 8.02 -0.89
N PRO A 71 -4.38 9.07 -0.49
CA PRO A 71 -4.66 9.77 0.75
C PRO A 71 -6.11 10.25 0.83
N ASP A 72 -6.66 10.23 2.04
CA ASP A 72 -8.02 10.72 2.36
C ASP A 72 -9.16 10.04 1.59
N THR A 73 -8.92 8.87 1.04
CA THR A 73 -9.94 8.10 0.31
C THR A 73 -10.58 7.07 1.22
N PRO A 74 -11.92 7.13 1.42
CA PRO A 74 -12.62 6.16 2.25
C PRO A 74 -12.54 4.74 1.69
N HIS A 75 -12.24 3.79 2.55
CA HIS A 75 -12.18 2.37 2.18
C HIS A 75 -12.41 1.48 3.39
N THR A 76 -12.75 0.22 3.13
CA THR A 76 -12.90 -0.84 4.14
C THR A 76 -11.82 -1.90 3.93
N GLY A 77 -11.90 -2.99 4.68
CA GLY A 77 -11.04 -4.16 4.46
C GLY A 77 -11.54 -5.37 5.22
N ARG A 78 -11.48 -6.53 4.58
CA ARG A 78 -11.81 -7.81 5.17
C ARG A 78 -11.20 -8.95 4.37
N ALA A 79 -11.21 -10.16 4.95
CA ALA A 79 -10.81 -11.36 4.24
C ALA A 79 -11.83 -11.71 3.15
N GLY A 80 -11.34 -12.07 1.97
CA GLY A 80 -12.15 -12.57 0.86
C GLY A 80 -12.23 -14.09 0.81
N VAL A 81 -11.44 -14.78 1.65
CA VAL A 81 -11.40 -16.24 1.76
C VAL A 81 -11.34 -16.62 3.25
N PRO A 82 -11.80 -17.84 3.63
CA PRO A 82 -11.82 -18.27 5.03
C PRO A 82 -10.44 -18.29 5.70
N GLU A 83 -9.38 -18.48 4.94
CA GLU A 83 -8.00 -18.52 5.44
C GLU A 83 -7.47 -17.14 5.80
N GLY A 84 -8.17 -16.07 5.44
CA GLY A 84 -7.76 -14.71 5.68
C GLY A 84 -6.84 -14.17 4.59
N TRP A 85 -6.01 -13.19 4.98
CA TRP A 85 -4.97 -12.67 4.10
C TRP A 85 -3.74 -12.26 4.90
N ARG A 86 -2.59 -12.40 4.27
CA ARG A 86 -1.32 -11.94 4.79
C ARG A 86 -0.75 -10.91 3.84
N TYR A 87 -0.23 -9.84 4.37
CA TYR A 87 0.33 -8.77 3.55
C TYR A 87 1.41 -7.99 4.27
N GLY A 88 2.22 -7.32 3.48
CA GLY A 88 3.13 -6.28 3.93
C GLY A 88 2.73 -4.97 3.30
N ALA A 89 2.82 -3.88 4.05
CA ALA A 89 2.42 -2.57 3.55
C ALA A 89 3.41 -1.48 3.92
N VAL A 90 3.53 -0.53 3.03
CA VAL A 90 4.23 0.73 3.26
C VAL A 90 3.23 1.87 3.08
N TYR A 91 3.34 2.89 3.93
CA TYR A 91 2.45 4.05 3.94
C TYR A 91 3.27 5.32 3.74
N PRO A 92 3.71 5.62 2.51
CA PRO A 92 4.49 6.82 2.25
C PRO A 92 3.62 8.07 2.33
N SER A 93 4.22 9.15 2.81
CA SER A 93 3.56 10.44 2.89
C SER A 93 3.28 11.01 1.50
N PRO A 94 2.24 11.86 1.35
CA PRO A 94 1.99 12.55 0.09
C PRO A 94 3.19 13.36 -0.39
N GLU A 95 3.95 13.97 0.52
CA GLU A 95 5.15 14.76 0.19
C GLU A 95 6.24 13.89 -0.41
N LEU A 96 6.47 12.70 0.16
CA LEU A 96 7.48 11.77 -0.36
C LEU A 96 7.10 11.23 -1.74
N VAL A 97 5.83 10.86 -1.93
CA VAL A 97 5.35 10.39 -3.24
C VAL A 97 5.46 11.50 -4.29
N ALA A 98 5.12 12.74 -3.93
CA ALA A 98 5.26 13.88 -4.83
C ALA A 98 6.73 14.13 -5.22
N GLU A 99 7.65 14.02 -4.26
CA GLU A 99 9.10 14.12 -4.53
C GLU A 99 9.57 13.06 -5.51
N ILE A 100 9.20 11.80 -5.27
CA ILE A 100 9.56 10.68 -6.17
C ILE A 100 8.95 10.88 -7.56
N ALA A 101 7.67 11.27 -7.62
CA ALA A 101 6.99 11.51 -8.89
C ALA A 101 7.65 12.61 -9.71
N ALA A 102 8.07 13.70 -9.06
CA ALA A 102 8.74 14.82 -9.73
C ALA A 102 10.10 14.41 -10.32
N GLU A 103 10.80 13.50 -9.66
CA GLU A 103 12.13 13.04 -10.11
C GLU A 103 12.05 11.96 -11.19
N THR A 104 11.01 11.13 -11.19
CA THR A 104 11.01 9.87 -11.95
C THR A 104 9.86 9.73 -12.94
N THR A 105 8.90 10.66 -12.96
CA THR A 105 7.72 10.58 -13.84
C THR A 105 7.45 11.92 -14.51
N THR A 106 6.53 11.91 -15.50
CA THR A 106 6.02 13.11 -16.14
C THR A 106 4.64 13.51 -15.64
N ILE A 107 4.18 12.93 -14.54
CA ILE A 107 2.86 13.24 -13.95
C ILE A 107 2.85 14.69 -13.51
N ARG A 108 1.83 15.44 -13.96
CA ARG A 108 1.58 16.82 -13.56
C ARG A 108 0.52 16.87 -12.47
N GLY A 109 0.66 17.83 -11.55
CA GLY A 109 -0.26 17.98 -10.43
C GLY A 109 0.07 17.03 -9.29
N THR A 110 -0.90 16.75 -8.44
CA THR A 110 -0.73 15.83 -7.30
C THR A 110 -0.77 14.39 -7.79
N PRO A 111 0.32 13.63 -7.64
CA PRO A 111 0.34 12.25 -8.13
C PRO A 111 -0.51 11.32 -7.26
N GLY A 112 -1.05 10.29 -7.87
CA GLY A 112 -1.76 9.22 -7.18
C GLY A 112 -1.98 8.02 -8.06
N PHE A 113 -2.66 7.01 -7.53
CA PHE A 113 -2.99 5.78 -8.24
C PHE A 113 -4.34 5.88 -8.92
N VAL A 114 -4.43 5.37 -10.15
CA VAL A 114 -5.66 5.38 -10.95
C VAL A 114 -6.57 4.21 -10.56
N SER A 115 -6.01 3.00 -10.51
CA SER A 115 -6.74 1.79 -10.13
C SER A 115 -6.37 1.36 -8.70
N PRO A 116 -7.35 0.92 -7.91
CA PRO A 116 -7.09 0.52 -6.52
C PRO A 116 -6.41 -0.85 -6.38
N VAL A 117 -6.40 -1.66 -7.42
CA VAL A 117 -5.69 -2.94 -7.45
C VAL A 117 -4.79 -3.00 -8.67
N LEU A 118 -3.56 -3.42 -8.45
CA LEU A 118 -2.60 -3.68 -9.52
C LEU A 118 -2.02 -5.09 -9.32
N ASP A 119 -2.17 -5.92 -10.33
CA ASP A 119 -1.57 -7.25 -10.33
C ASP A 119 -0.16 -7.16 -10.93
N ASP A 120 0.82 -6.99 -10.06
CA ASP A 120 2.22 -6.86 -10.43
C ASP A 120 3.11 -7.51 -9.36
N PRO A 121 3.42 -8.81 -9.53
CA PRO A 121 4.24 -9.54 -8.56
C PRO A 121 5.62 -8.92 -8.32
N TYR A 122 6.18 -8.25 -9.33
CA TYR A 122 7.46 -7.58 -9.17
C TYR A 122 7.38 -6.42 -8.18
N ALA A 123 6.39 -5.53 -8.34
CA ALA A 123 6.20 -4.43 -7.39
C ALA A 123 5.83 -4.94 -5.99
N ALA A 124 5.00 -5.98 -5.90
CA ALA A 124 4.68 -6.61 -4.62
C ALA A 124 5.95 -7.13 -3.93
N GLY A 125 6.84 -7.77 -4.68
CA GLY A 125 8.14 -8.23 -4.17
C GLY A 125 9.01 -7.08 -3.67
N LEU A 126 9.02 -5.95 -4.38
CA LEU A 126 9.76 -4.76 -3.95
C LEU A 126 9.25 -4.24 -2.60
N VAL A 127 7.94 -4.22 -2.37
CA VAL A 127 7.37 -3.81 -1.08
C VAL A 127 7.87 -4.72 0.04
N HIS A 128 7.84 -6.03 -0.16
CA HIS A 128 8.36 -6.98 0.84
C HIS A 128 9.85 -6.78 1.09
N GLU A 129 10.63 -6.47 0.07
CA GLU A 129 12.06 -6.18 0.22
C GLU A 129 12.32 -4.86 0.97
N VAL A 130 11.47 -3.85 0.81
CA VAL A 130 11.55 -2.62 1.63
C VAL A 130 11.40 -2.96 3.10
N LEU A 131 10.37 -3.75 3.44
CA LEU A 131 10.12 -4.15 4.82
C LEU A 131 11.29 -4.94 5.40
N ARG A 132 11.83 -5.87 4.63
CA ARG A 132 12.98 -6.66 5.02
C ARG A 132 14.22 -5.81 5.24
N ALA A 133 14.52 -4.88 4.35
CA ALA A 133 15.66 -3.98 4.49
C ALA A 133 15.54 -3.13 5.76
N ALA A 134 14.34 -2.62 6.06
CA ALA A 134 14.09 -1.87 7.29
C ALA A 134 14.28 -2.74 8.54
N GLU A 135 13.79 -3.98 8.52
CA GLU A 135 13.96 -4.93 9.61
C GLU A 135 15.45 -5.28 9.86
N GLU A 136 16.24 -5.32 8.80
CA GLU A 136 17.68 -5.58 8.88
C GLU A 136 18.50 -4.33 9.21
N GLY A 137 17.87 -3.18 9.33
CA GLY A 137 18.57 -1.90 9.59
C GLY A 137 19.37 -1.39 8.40
N ASN A 138 19.02 -1.80 7.18
CA ASN A 138 19.69 -1.37 5.96
C ASN A 138 18.96 -0.16 5.35
N ALA A 139 19.29 1.03 5.82
CA ALA A 139 18.63 2.28 5.42
C ALA A 139 18.76 2.57 3.93
N LEU A 140 19.95 2.36 3.36
CA LEU A 140 20.19 2.62 1.94
C LEU A 140 19.32 1.72 1.06
N ALA A 141 19.25 0.44 1.37
CA ALA A 141 18.43 -0.52 0.63
C ALA A 141 16.94 -0.18 0.79
N ALA A 142 16.49 0.12 2.01
CA ALA A 142 15.09 0.46 2.26
C ALA A 142 14.65 1.69 1.45
N ASP A 143 15.43 2.75 1.45
CA ASP A 143 15.14 3.96 0.70
C ASP A 143 15.16 3.72 -0.81
N THR A 144 16.19 3.05 -1.31
CA THR A 144 16.35 2.76 -2.74
C THR A 144 15.20 1.90 -3.25
N LEU A 145 14.88 0.82 -2.54
CA LEU A 145 13.81 -0.10 -2.93
C LEU A 145 12.44 0.58 -2.88
N LEU A 146 12.20 1.42 -1.89
CA LEU A 146 10.95 2.18 -1.81
C LEU A 146 10.79 3.10 -3.03
N ARG A 147 11.83 3.83 -3.38
CA ARG A 147 11.81 4.74 -4.54
C ARG A 147 11.59 3.98 -5.84
N VAL A 148 12.23 2.83 -6.01
CA VAL A 148 12.02 1.96 -7.17
C VAL A 148 10.56 1.45 -7.21
N ALA A 149 10.03 1.00 -6.07
CA ALA A 149 8.66 0.50 -5.98
C ALA A 149 7.63 1.59 -6.33
N VAL A 150 7.74 2.75 -5.71
CA VAL A 150 6.81 3.88 -5.95
C VAL A 150 6.92 4.35 -7.40
N THR A 151 8.12 4.47 -7.94
CA THR A 151 8.32 4.85 -9.35
C THR A 151 7.63 3.87 -10.29
N ARG A 152 7.81 2.57 -10.07
CA ARG A 152 7.17 1.55 -10.89
C ARG A 152 5.65 1.63 -10.82
N LEU A 153 5.10 1.74 -9.60
CA LEU A 153 3.66 1.85 -9.40
C LEU A 153 3.08 3.09 -10.09
N LEU A 154 3.75 4.23 -9.99
CA LEU A 154 3.30 5.46 -10.65
C LEU A 154 3.41 5.37 -12.17
N ARG A 155 4.42 4.72 -12.71
CA ARG A 155 4.57 4.54 -14.17
C ARG A 155 3.54 3.57 -14.75
N LEU A 156 3.19 2.52 -14.00
CA LEU A 156 2.21 1.53 -14.45
C LEU A 156 0.77 1.96 -14.18
N ASN A 157 0.53 2.69 -13.09
CA ASN A 157 -0.82 2.95 -12.57
C ASN A 157 -0.96 4.35 -11.95
N GLY A 158 -0.13 5.29 -12.33
CA GLY A 158 -0.16 6.64 -11.78
C GLY A 158 -0.83 7.64 -12.70
N GLY A 159 -1.31 8.70 -12.08
CA GLY A 159 -1.87 9.86 -12.75
C GLY A 159 -2.12 11.00 -11.76
N PRO A 160 -2.52 12.16 -12.27
CA PRO A 160 -2.88 13.26 -11.38
C PRO A 160 -4.16 12.94 -10.63
N LEU A 161 -4.16 13.21 -9.33
CA LEU A 161 -5.39 13.14 -8.54
C LEU A 161 -6.33 14.27 -8.92
N PRO A 162 -7.66 14.04 -8.86
CA PRO A 162 -8.62 15.11 -9.09
C PRO A 162 -8.37 16.26 -8.12
N GLN A 163 -8.39 17.49 -8.63
CA GLN A 163 -8.38 18.66 -7.75
C GLN A 163 -9.68 18.68 -6.96
N ARG A 164 -9.57 18.87 -5.64
CA ARG A 164 -10.76 19.16 -4.82
C ARG A 164 -11.37 20.46 -5.36
N GLY A 165 -12.58 20.36 -5.85
CA GLY A 165 -13.31 21.56 -6.25
C GLY A 165 -13.40 22.50 -5.04
N VAL A 166 -12.96 23.74 -5.22
CA VAL A 166 -13.25 24.79 -4.26
C VAL A 166 -14.76 25.02 -4.38
N HIS A 167 -15.53 24.48 -3.46
CA HIS A 167 -16.91 24.90 -3.33
C HIS A 167 -16.91 26.32 -2.77
N THR A 168 -17.07 27.27 -3.67
CA THR A 168 -17.42 28.64 -3.29
C THR A 168 -18.88 28.66 -2.85
#